data_2d3c11268a6f1f1332e73cbf58259c34
#
_entry.id   2d3c11268a6f1f1332e73cbf58259c34
#
_cell.length_a   1.000
_cell.length_b   1.000
_cell.length_c   1.000
_cell.angle_alpha   90.00
_cell.angle_beta   90.00
_cell.angle_gamma   90.00
#
_symmetry.space_group_name_H-M   'P 1'
#
loop_
_entity.id
_entity.type
_entity.pdbx_description
1 polymer ?
#
loop_
_entity_poly.entity_id
_entity_poly.type
_entity_poly.pdbx_seq_one_letter_code
_entity_poly.pdbx_strand_id
1 'polypeptide(L)'
;MHTRREFLAGTLAGLTTASLAPLAFASRSAPPLGVQLYTVRKQVDANLAGTLAAIRKIGYRTVETYTSQANKMTAQELRKAIQDAGLTVPSGHFSYDGFDTKFDYAKQLGLKFVVCSSVPKSIGNSLDGFKRAAEQYNTWGAKAKQMGMQFAFHNHNSEFQSFNGTTGFDELMKETDPALVQWQMDCYWVAEAGQRPVAMLHKYGHRITTLHLKDRKAGAAPSVELNAKSQHFTEIGNGTLDWKKILRLAEKQGVRYMFVEQDTTERPPIESLQISYDNLQKLLS
;
A
#
# COMPACT_ATOMS: atom_id res chain seq x y z
N MET A 1 35.37 44.48 64.77
CA MET A 1 35.63 45.52 63.77
C MET A 1 36.63 44.97 62.77
N HIS A 2 36.21 44.40 61.68
CA HIS A 2 37.01 44.16 60.51
C HIS A 2 36.23 44.50 59.26
N THR A 3 36.89 45.32 58.46
CA THR A 3 36.39 46.06 57.33
C THR A 3 36.14 45.25 56.10
N ARG A 4 35.12 45.62 55.35
CA ARG A 4 34.85 45.19 53.98
C ARG A 4 35.96 45.70 53.06
N ARG A 5 36.66 44.77 52.42
CA ARG A 5 37.31 44.94 51.12
C ARG A 5 38.00 43.62 50.75
N GLU A 6 37.91 43.34 49.44
CA GLU A 6 38.56 42.21 48.77
C GLU A 6 37.70 40.92 48.59
N PHE A 7 36.92 40.98 47.55
CA PHE A 7 36.73 39.80 46.64
C PHE A 7 36.17 40.31 45.30
N LEU A 8 37.07 40.80 44.46
CA LEU A 8 36.89 40.95 43.04
C LEU A 8 37.97 40.13 42.35
N ALA A 9 37.64 38.94 41.97
CA ALA A 9 38.46 38.16 41.05
C ALA A 9 37.58 37.25 40.22
N GLY A 10 37.35 37.61 39.00
CA GLY A 10 37.43 36.79 37.78
C GLY A 10 36.50 35.60 37.64
N THR A 11 35.29 35.83 37.12
CA THR A 11 34.57 34.75 36.37
C THR A 11 34.65 35.10 34.90
N LEU A 12 35.62 34.47 34.18
CA LEU A 12 35.57 34.36 32.72
C LEU A 12 34.37 33.47 32.35
N ALA A 13 33.34 34.06 31.79
CA ALA A 13 32.27 33.33 31.16
C ALA A 13 32.79 32.71 29.83
N GLY A 14 33.05 31.43 29.83
CA GLY A 14 33.29 30.68 28.62
C GLY A 14 32.02 30.59 27.80
N LEU A 15 31.94 31.36 26.73
CA LEU A 15 30.95 31.20 25.68
C LEU A 15 31.23 29.87 24.90
N THR A 16 30.58 28.81 25.31
CA THR A 16 30.52 27.60 24.47
C THR A 16 29.56 27.88 23.31
N THR A 17 30.12 28.16 22.15
CA THR A 17 29.36 28.14 20.89
C THR A 17 28.92 26.70 20.62
N ALA A 18 27.66 26.41 20.94
CA ALA A 18 27.05 25.17 20.49
C ALA A 18 26.93 25.26 18.97
N SER A 19 27.82 24.55 18.25
CA SER A 19 27.68 24.33 16.83
C SER A 19 26.40 23.50 16.60
N LEU A 20 25.36 24.16 16.12
CA LEU A 20 24.21 23.47 15.54
C LEU A 20 24.68 22.76 14.27
N ALA A 21 25.09 21.51 14.41
CA ALA A 21 25.28 20.64 13.25
C ALA A 21 23.96 20.62 12.48
N PRO A 22 23.96 20.86 11.16
CA PRO A 22 22.74 20.73 10.38
C PRO A 22 22.24 19.28 10.54
N LEU A 23 21.00 19.13 11.00
CA LEU A 23 20.30 17.85 10.94
C LEU A 23 20.35 17.40 9.48
N ALA A 24 21.24 16.48 9.17
CA ALA A 24 21.26 15.82 7.88
C ALA A 24 19.90 15.14 7.75
N PHE A 25 19.02 15.68 6.92
CA PHE A 25 17.86 14.97 6.44
C PHE A 25 18.40 13.73 5.75
N ALA A 26 18.35 12.59 6.45
CA ALA A 26 18.65 11.33 5.84
C ALA A 26 17.77 11.25 4.59
N SER A 27 18.38 11.17 3.41
CA SER A 27 17.68 10.98 2.15
C SER A 27 16.81 9.74 2.36
N ARG A 28 15.50 9.92 2.36
CA ARG A 28 14.57 8.79 2.44
C ARG A 28 14.83 7.97 1.17
N SER A 29 15.37 6.79 1.34
CA SER A 29 15.45 5.84 0.24
C SER A 29 14.05 5.59 -0.31
N ALA A 30 13.93 5.50 -1.63
CA ALA A 30 12.66 5.16 -2.27
C ALA A 30 12.00 3.94 -1.60
N PRO A 31 10.66 3.91 -1.47
CA PRO A 31 9.96 2.77 -0.89
C PRO A 31 10.36 1.46 -1.56
N PRO A 32 10.56 0.37 -0.81
CA PRO A 32 10.91 -0.91 -1.40
C PRO A 32 9.83 -1.38 -2.36
N LEU A 33 10.22 -1.77 -3.56
CA LEU A 33 9.32 -2.36 -4.56
C LEU A 33 8.95 -3.79 -4.14
N GLY A 34 7.68 -4.07 -4.21
CA GLY A 34 7.10 -5.38 -3.91
C GLY A 34 6.22 -5.92 -5.03
N VAL A 35 5.74 -7.12 -4.81
CA VAL A 35 4.80 -7.82 -5.69
C VAL A 35 3.57 -8.24 -4.88
N GLN A 36 2.37 -7.92 -5.37
CA GLN A 36 1.16 -8.59 -4.91
C GLN A 36 1.13 -10.00 -5.54
N LEU A 37 1.18 -11.02 -4.68
CA LEU A 37 1.30 -12.42 -5.12
C LEU A 37 0.10 -12.94 -5.92
N TYR A 38 -1.00 -12.20 -5.94
CA TYR A 38 -2.15 -12.53 -6.79
C TYR A 38 -1.80 -12.58 -8.28
N THR A 39 -0.87 -11.74 -8.72
CA THR A 39 -0.32 -11.75 -10.10
C THR A 39 0.21 -13.11 -10.50
N VAL A 40 0.88 -13.78 -9.60
CA VAL A 40 1.55 -15.08 -9.79
C VAL A 40 0.86 -16.22 -9.05
N ARG A 41 -0.44 -16.07 -8.72
CA ARG A 41 -1.17 -17.03 -7.88
C ARG A 41 -1.12 -18.48 -8.37
N LYS A 42 -1.18 -18.71 -9.69
CA LYS A 42 -1.06 -20.05 -10.25
C LYS A 42 0.34 -20.65 -10.05
N GLN A 43 1.38 -19.83 -10.19
CA GLN A 43 2.77 -20.24 -9.96
C GLN A 43 3.02 -20.50 -8.47
N VAL A 44 2.47 -19.65 -7.59
CA VAL A 44 2.51 -19.84 -6.14
C VAL A 44 1.84 -21.14 -5.73
N ASP A 45 0.67 -21.44 -6.28
CA ASP A 45 -0.05 -22.69 -6.01
C ASP A 45 0.72 -23.92 -6.50
N ALA A 46 1.43 -23.82 -7.62
CA ALA A 46 2.23 -24.90 -8.17
C ALA A 46 3.59 -25.08 -7.47
N ASN A 47 4.28 -23.98 -7.16
CA ASN A 47 5.61 -23.99 -6.54
C ASN A 47 5.88 -22.66 -5.85
N LEU A 48 5.49 -22.54 -4.59
CA LEU A 48 5.69 -21.32 -3.79
C LEU A 48 7.17 -20.91 -3.70
N ALA A 49 8.05 -21.84 -3.32
CA ALA A 49 9.46 -21.54 -3.09
C ALA A 49 10.17 -21.07 -4.38
N GLY A 50 9.93 -21.76 -5.50
CA GLY A 50 10.50 -21.39 -6.79
C GLY A 50 9.96 -20.04 -7.29
N THR A 51 8.67 -19.75 -7.04
CA THR A 51 8.06 -18.46 -7.42
C THR A 51 8.64 -17.30 -6.61
N LEU A 52 8.77 -17.45 -5.29
CA LEU A 52 9.38 -16.45 -4.42
C LEU A 52 10.85 -16.20 -4.78
N ALA A 53 11.62 -17.26 -5.08
CA ALA A 53 13.01 -17.14 -5.54
C ALA A 53 13.10 -16.37 -6.88
N ALA A 54 12.18 -16.60 -7.82
CA ALA A 54 12.12 -15.87 -9.08
C ALA A 54 11.82 -14.38 -8.86
N ILE A 55 10.84 -14.04 -8.01
CA ILE A 55 10.53 -12.65 -7.63
C ILE A 55 11.77 -11.98 -7.01
N ARG A 56 12.46 -12.67 -6.11
CA ARG A 56 13.67 -12.15 -5.45
C ARG A 56 14.81 -11.93 -6.45
N LYS A 57 14.96 -12.84 -7.42
CA LYS A 57 15.97 -12.76 -8.49
C LYS A 57 15.76 -11.56 -9.41
N ILE A 58 14.52 -11.20 -9.74
CA ILE A 58 14.19 -9.98 -10.49
C ILE A 58 14.71 -8.73 -9.77
N GLY A 59 14.62 -8.70 -8.46
CA GLY A 59 15.10 -7.56 -7.67
C GLY A 59 14.11 -7.06 -6.62
N TYR A 60 12.88 -7.55 -6.61
CA TYR A 60 11.90 -7.20 -5.58
C TYR A 60 12.37 -7.58 -4.17
N ARG A 61 11.90 -6.86 -3.18
CA ARG A 61 12.31 -7.05 -1.77
C ARG A 61 11.17 -7.41 -0.85
N THR A 62 9.94 -7.10 -1.28
CA THR A 62 8.74 -7.35 -0.48
C THR A 62 7.70 -8.07 -1.31
N VAL A 63 6.80 -8.77 -0.62
CA VAL A 63 5.59 -9.34 -1.22
C VAL A 63 4.37 -8.94 -0.39
N GLU A 64 3.24 -8.90 -1.04
CA GLU A 64 1.94 -8.82 -0.40
C GLU A 64 1.17 -10.11 -0.66
N THR A 65 0.55 -10.67 0.38
CA THR A 65 -0.22 -11.91 0.29
C THR A 65 -1.65 -11.64 -0.12
N TYR A 66 -2.34 -12.66 -0.63
CA TYR A 66 -3.75 -12.56 -0.99
C TYR A 66 -4.61 -13.59 -0.22
N THR A 67 -5.91 -13.35 -0.14
CA THR A 67 -6.86 -14.03 0.76
C THR A 67 -6.74 -15.56 0.76
N SER A 68 -6.65 -16.21 -0.41
CA SER A 68 -6.68 -17.67 -0.46
C SER A 68 -5.42 -18.33 0.13
N GLN A 69 -4.29 -17.63 0.25
CA GLN A 69 -3.09 -18.16 0.90
C GLN A 69 -3.34 -18.41 2.39
N ALA A 70 -4.05 -17.51 3.07
CA ALA A 70 -4.42 -17.65 4.48
C ALA A 70 -5.37 -18.83 4.76
N ASN A 71 -5.92 -19.44 3.72
CA ASN A 71 -6.77 -20.61 3.84
C ASN A 71 -6.03 -21.92 3.51
N LYS A 72 -4.82 -21.84 2.92
CA LYS A 72 -4.05 -23.01 2.42
C LYS A 72 -2.84 -23.34 3.29
N MET A 73 -2.30 -22.34 4.00
CA MET A 73 -1.06 -22.45 4.78
C MET A 73 -1.20 -21.78 6.13
N THR A 74 -0.51 -22.28 7.13
CA THR A 74 -0.34 -21.55 8.39
C THR A 74 0.47 -20.29 8.18
N ALA A 75 0.29 -19.29 9.05
CA ALA A 75 1.04 -18.05 8.99
C ALA A 75 2.56 -18.28 9.13
N GLN A 76 2.95 -19.23 9.99
CA GLN A 76 4.35 -19.57 10.23
C GLN A 76 5.02 -20.20 8.99
N GLU A 77 4.34 -21.15 8.33
CA GLU A 77 4.86 -21.78 7.10
C GLU A 77 5.03 -20.75 5.99
N LEU A 78 4.02 -19.90 5.77
CA LEU A 78 4.09 -18.86 4.73
C LEU A 78 5.19 -17.83 5.04
N ARG A 79 5.29 -17.37 6.31
CA ARG A 79 6.33 -16.46 6.76
C ARG A 79 7.72 -17.03 6.52
N LYS A 80 7.91 -18.30 6.92
CA LYS A 80 9.19 -18.99 6.73
C LYS A 80 9.56 -19.08 5.25
N ALA A 81 8.65 -19.50 4.38
CA ALA A 81 8.90 -19.59 2.94
C ALA A 81 9.32 -18.24 2.32
N ILE A 82 8.65 -17.15 2.72
CA ILE A 82 8.98 -15.79 2.27
C ILE A 82 10.36 -15.36 2.77
N GLN A 83 10.68 -15.63 4.03
CA GLN A 83 11.98 -15.29 4.62
C GLN A 83 13.13 -16.11 4.03
N ASP A 84 12.94 -17.40 3.81
CA ASP A 84 13.94 -18.28 3.16
C ASP A 84 14.28 -17.80 1.74
N ALA A 85 13.33 -17.18 1.04
CA ALA A 85 13.57 -16.55 -0.26
C ALA A 85 14.26 -15.18 -0.16
N GLY A 86 14.57 -14.67 1.04
CA GLY A 86 15.16 -13.34 1.25
C GLY A 86 14.19 -12.18 0.98
N LEU A 87 12.89 -12.42 1.13
CA LEU A 87 11.81 -11.44 0.98
C LEU A 87 11.18 -11.10 2.34
N THR A 88 10.45 -9.99 2.41
CA THR A 88 9.62 -9.62 3.56
C THR A 88 8.16 -9.47 3.15
N VAL A 89 7.24 -9.60 4.11
CA VAL A 89 5.78 -9.52 3.91
C VAL A 89 5.19 -8.47 4.83
N PRO A 90 5.21 -7.18 4.43
CA PRO A 90 4.66 -6.11 5.28
C PRO A 90 3.14 -6.00 5.24
N SER A 91 2.49 -6.53 4.21
CA SER A 91 1.06 -6.35 3.93
C SER A 91 0.41 -7.63 3.43
N GLY A 92 -0.88 -7.77 3.67
CA GLY A 92 -1.67 -8.87 3.15
C GLY A 92 -3.15 -8.53 2.99
N HIS A 93 -3.73 -9.02 1.90
CA HIS A 93 -5.14 -8.89 1.55
C HIS A 93 -5.98 -9.99 2.19
N PHE A 94 -7.13 -9.59 2.71
CA PHE A 94 -8.16 -10.48 3.22
C PHE A 94 -9.52 -10.06 2.67
N SER A 95 -10.40 -11.02 2.42
CA SER A 95 -11.77 -10.74 1.99
C SER A 95 -12.56 -10.05 3.11
N TYR A 96 -13.53 -9.24 2.74
CA TYR A 96 -14.46 -8.61 3.68
C TYR A 96 -15.16 -9.66 4.56
N ASP A 97 -15.70 -10.71 3.92
CA ASP A 97 -16.32 -11.82 4.63
C ASP A 97 -15.26 -12.61 5.41
N GLY A 98 -15.50 -12.74 6.72
CA GLY A 98 -14.59 -13.45 7.63
C GLY A 98 -13.31 -12.68 7.99
N PHE A 99 -13.20 -11.38 7.68
CA PHE A 99 -12.03 -10.55 8.00
C PHE A 99 -11.68 -10.59 9.49
N ASP A 100 -12.68 -10.56 10.36
CA ASP A 100 -12.52 -10.61 11.84
C ASP A 100 -11.70 -11.80 12.32
N THR A 101 -11.72 -12.91 11.61
CA THR A 101 -11.00 -14.14 11.94
C THR A 101 -9.53 -14.12 11.52
N LYS A 102 -9.09 -13.10 10.80
CA LYS A 102 -7.75 -13.05 10.17
C LYS A 102 -6.70 -12.26 10.94
N PHE A 103 -7.07 -11.56 11.99
CA PHE A 103 -6.13 -10.71 12.73
C PHE A 103 -4.98 -11.50 13.39
N ASP A 104 -5.27 -12.64 14.02
CA ASP A 104 -4.23 -13.47 14.63
C ASP A 104 -3.29 -14.07 13.59
N TYR A 105 -3.85 -14.52 12.45
CA TYR A 105 -3.06 -14.96 11.31
C TYR A 105 -2.15 -13.84 10.80
N ALA A 106 -2.67 -12.65 10.59
CA ALA A 106 -1.94 -11.48 10.13
C ALA A 106 -0.78 -11.12 11.09
N LYS A 107 -1.05 -11.13 12.39
CA LYS A 107 -0.03 -10.89 13.43
C LYS A 107 1.07 -11.96 13.44
N GLN A 108 0.70 -13.23 13.34
CA GLN A 108 1.67 -14.34 13.27
C GLN A 108 2.50 -14.31 12.00
N LEU A 109 1.91 -13.91 10.87
CA LEU A 109 2.63 -13.70 9.61
C LEU A 109 3.62 -12.51 9.71
N GLY A 110 3.38 -11.58 10.64
CA GLY A 110 4.22 -10.42 10.89
C GLY A 110 3.85 -9.21 10.03
N LEU A 111 2.57 -9.12 9.62
CA LEU A 111 2.09 -8.00 8.83
C LEU A 111 2.13 -6.69 9.62
N LYS A 112 2.44 -5.61 8.92
CA LYS A 112 2.27 -4.22 9.37
C LYS A 112 0.92 -3.67 8.93
N PHE A 113 0.45 -4.10 7.77
CA PHE A 113 -0.82 -3.68 7.15
C PHE A 113 -1.72 -4.88 6.93
N VAL A 114 -2.94 -4.78 7.41
CA VAL A 114 -4.04 -5.72 7.14
C VAL A 114 -5.03 -5.01 6.22
N VAL A 115 -5.20 -5.53 5.01
CA VAL A 115 -5.93 -4.84 3.95
C VAL A 115 -7.19 -5.60 3.59
N CYS A 116 -8.35 -4.92 3.67
CA CYS A 116 -9.59 -5.44 3.09
C CYS A 116 -9.52 -5.28 1.57
N SER A 117 -9.54 -6.40 0.86
CA SER A 117 -9.27 -6.44 -0.58
C SER A 117 -10.38 -5.84 -1.46
N SER A 118 -11.61 -5.79 -0.97
CA SER A 118 -12.76 -5.23 -1.71
C SER A 118 -13.99 -5.14 -0.83
N VAL A 119 -14.91 -4.23 -1.18
CA VAL A 119 -16.28 -4.24 -0.65
C VAL A 119 -17.09 -5.25 -1.44
N PRO A 120 -17.80 -6.21 -0.81
CA PRO A 120 -18.67 -7.15 -1.52
C PRO A 120 -19.76 -6.42 -2.32
N LYS A 121 -20.09 -6.92 -3.50
CA LYS A 121 -21.13 -6.31 -4.36
C LYS A 121 -22.47 -6.17 -3.64
N SER A 122 -22.82 -7.10 -2.77
CA SER A 122 -24.05 -7.05 -1.95
C SER A 122 -24.11 -5.87 -1.00
N ILE A 123 -22.96 -5.32 -0.61
CA ILE A 123 -22.81 -4.15 0.26
C ILE A 123 -22.56 -2.89 -0.59
N GLY A 124 -21.66 -2.96 -1.57
CA GLY A 124 -21.24 -1.85 -2.43
C GLY A 124 -22.25 -1.44 -3.50
N ASN A 125 -23.51 -1.85 -3.40
CA ASN A 125 -24.58 -1.49 -4.35
C ASN A 125 -25.44 -0.29 -3.90
N SER A 126 -25.12 0.34 -2.79
CA SER A 126 -25.82 1.50 -2.23
C SER A 126 -24.95 2.33 -1.30
N LEU A 127 -25.27 3.60 -1.10
CA LEU A 127 -24.58 4.46 -0.12
C LEU A 127 -24.71 3.95 1.30
N ASP A 128 -25.87 3.45 1.69
CA ASP A 128 -26.07 2.86 3.03
C ASP A 128 -25.22 1.59 3.23
N GLY A 129 -24.96 0.85 2.17
CA GLY A 129 -24.02 -0.25 2.19
C GLY A 129 -22.59 0.23 2.43
N PHE A 130 -22.15 1.29 1.77
CA PHE A 130 -20.83 1.89 1.99
C PHE A 130 -20.68 2.50 3.39
N LYS A 131 -21.74 3.11 3.97
CA LYS A 131 -21.75 3.55 5.38
C LYS A 131 -21.51 2.38 6.34
N ARG A 132 -22.27 1.29 6.17
CA ARG A 132 -22.04 0.08 6.98
C ARG A 132 -20.63 -0.50 6.80
N ALA A 133 -20.08 -0.46 5.58
CA ALA A 133 -18.70 -0.87 5.35
C ALA A 133 -17.71 0.05 6.08
N ALA A 134 -17.93 1.35 6.10
CA ALA A 134 -17.10 2.32 6.82
C ALA A 134 -17.14 2.10 8.36
N GLU A 135 -18.31 1.85 8.94
CA GLU A 135 -18.46 1.47 10.36
C GLU A 135 -17.65 0.21 10.68
N GLN A 136 -17.76 -0.79 9.82
CA GLN A 136 -17.01 -2.04 9.98
C GLN A 136 -15.50 -1.81 9.83
N TYR A 137 -15.07 -0.95 8.90
CA TYR A 137 -13.66 -0.58 8.71
C TYR A 137 -13.10 0.15 9.94
N ASN A 138 -13.87 1.05 10.55
CA ASN A 138 -13.49 1.70 11.79
C ASN A 138 -13.29 0.67 12.93
N THR A 139 -14.18 -0.31 13.03
CA THR A 139 -14.07 -1.41 14.00
C THR A 139 -12.81 -2.25 13.78
N TRP A 140 -12.55 -2.64 12.52
CA TRP A 140 -11.34 -3.39 12.16
C TRP A 140 -10.07 -2.54 12.33
N GLY A 141 -10.14 -1.24 12.03
CA GLY A 141 -9.06 -0.32 12.26
C GLY A 141 -8.66 -0.20 13.73
N ALA A 142 -9.65 -0.10 14.62
CA ALA A 142 -9.41 -0.09 16.06
C ALA A 142 -8.76 -1.40 16.53
N LYS A 143 -9.26 -2.56 16.08
CA LYS A 143 -8.68 -3.87 16.40
C LYS A 143 -7.27 -4.03 15.87
N ALA A 144 -7.01 -3.66 14.61
CA ALA A 144 -5.67 -3.68 14.02
C ALA A 144 -4.68 -2.85 14.86
N LYS A 145 -5.06 -1.62 15.22
CA LYS A 145 -4.25 -0.71 16.04
C LYS A 145 -3.91 -1.30 17.41
N GLN A 146 -4.88 -1.92 18.10
CA GLN A 146 -4.67 -2.61 19.39
C GLN A 146 -3.66 -3.76 19.24
N MET A 147 -3.61 -4.42 18.08
CA MET A 147 -2.68 -5.51 17.79
C MET A 147 -1.34 -5.04 17.22
N GLY A 148 -1.11 -3.71 17.10
CA GLY A 148 0.11 -3.11 16.58
C GLY A 148 0.21 -3.13 15.06
N MET A 149 -0.91 -3.26 14.35
CA MET A 149 -1.02 -3.23 12.89
C MET A 149 -1.84 -2.01 12.44
N GLN A 150 -1.78 -1.70 11.15
CA GLN A 150 -2.61 -0.68 10.51
C GLN A 150 -3.61 -1.34 9.57
N PHE A 151 -4.88 -1.01 9.72
CA PHE A 151 -5.91 -1.39 8.77
C PHE A 151 -5.91 -0.45 7.56
N ALA A 152 -6.13 -1.02 6.37
CA ALA A 152 -6.42 -0.27 5.16
C ALA A 152 -7.51 -0.97 4.33
N PHE A 153 -8.19 -0.22 3.49
CA PHE A 153 -9.02 -0.78 2.42
C PHE A 153 -8.33 -0.57 1.07
N HIS A 154 -8.54 -1.50 0.16
CA HIS A 154 -8.11 -1.44 -1.23
C HIS A 154 -9.30 -1.09 -2.13
N ASN A 155 -9.11 -0.19 -3.08
CA ASN A 155 -10.17 0.19 -4.01
C ASN A 155 -10.12 -0.61 -5.31
N HIS A 156 -11.30 -0.82 -5.86
CA HIS A 156 -11.51 -1.11 -7.27
C HIS A 156 -12.17 0.09 -7.97
N ASN A 157 -12.63 -0.08 -9.20
CA ASN A 157 -13.35 0.96 -9.94
C ASN A 157 -14.82 1.10 -9.49
N SER A 158 -15.43 0.03 -8.97
CA SER A 158 -16.85 0.02 -8.58
C SER A 158 -17.17 0.97 -7.42
N GLU A 159 -16.23 1.25 -6.51
CA GLU A 159 -16.42 2.20 -5.42
C GLU A 159 -16.63 3.64 -5.92
N PHE A 160 -16.22 3.92 -7.16
CA PHE A 160 -16.42 5.23 -7.80
C PHE A 160 -17.75 5.34 -8.57
N GLN A 161 -18.62 4.32 -8.52
CA GLN A 161 -19.98 4.43 -9.06
C GLN A 161 -20.73 5.56 -8.35
N SER A 162 -21.46 6.37 -9.15
CA SER A 162 -22.24 7.49 -8.63
C SER A 162 -23.59 7.02 -8.08
N PHE A 163 -23.93 7.52 -6.89
CA PHE A 163 -25.21 7.38 -6.22
C PHE A 163 -25.73 8.79 -5.89
N ASN A 164 -26.62 9.34 -6.72
CA ASN A 164 -27.22 10.67 -6.51
C ASN A 164 -26.17 11.79 -6.29
N GLY A 165 -25.10 11.79 -7.06
CA GLY A 165 -24.07 12.86 -7.05
C GLY A 165 -22.91 12.67 -6.08
N THR A 166 -22.89 11.59 -5.31
CA THR A 166 -21.72 11.14 -4.53
C THR A 166 -21.30 9.72 -4.92
N THR A 167 -20.15 9.24 -4.45
CA THR A 167 -19.67 7.89 -4.75
C THR A 167 -19.52 7.07 -3.48
N GLY A 168 -19.49 5.74 -3.62
CA GLY A 168 -19.16 4.85 -2.49
C GLY A 168 -17.79 5.15 -1.91
N PHE A 169 -16.82 5.51 -2.77
CA PHE A 169 -15.48 5.94 -2.35
C PHE A 169 -15.53 7.21 -1.48
N ASP A 170 -16.29 8.24 -1.90
CA ASP A 170 -16.44 9.48 -1.12
C ASP A 170 -17.07 9.18 0.24
N GLU A 171 -18.05 8.27 0.30
CA GLU A 171 -18.69 7.87 1.54
C GLU A 171 -17.72 7.12 2.47
N LEU A 172 -16.91 6.18 1.94
CA LEU A 172 -15.85 5.52 2.72
C LEU A 172 -14.86 6.54 3.28
N MET A 173 -14.42 7.50 2.46
CA MET A 173 -13.44 8.51 2.91
C MET A 173 -14.01 9.46 3.96
N LYS A 174 -15.30 9.75 3.89
CA LYS A 174 -16.01 10.64 4.83
C LYS A 174 -16.29 9.97 6.16
N GLU A 175 -16.79 8.73 6.15
CA GLU A 175 -17.31 8.04 7.33
C GLU A 175 -16.22 7.22 8.08
N THR A 176 -15.01 7.06 7.51
CA THR A 176 -13.93 6.36 8.19
C THR A 176 -13.02 7.32 8.95
N ASP A 177 -12.64 6.92 10.18
CA ASP A 177 -11.66 7.64 11.00
C ASP A 177 -10.26 7.56 10.36
N PRO A 178 -9.64 8.70 9.99
CA PRO A 178 -8.31 8.73 9.40
C PRO A 178 -7.19 8.18 10.30
N ALA A 179 -7.40 8.13 11.61
CA ALA A 179 -6.44 7.55 12.54
C ALA A 179 -6.52 6.02 12.65
N LEU A 180 -7.60 5.41 12.13
CA LEU A 180 -7.86 3.99 12.19
C LEU A 180 -7.80 3.32 10.82
N VAL A 181 -8.34 3.98 9.80
CA VAL A 181 -8.52 3.43 8.47
C VAL A 181 -7.66 4.19 7.47
N GLN A 182 -6.76 3.49 6.82
CA GLN A 182 -5.94 4.03 5.73
C GLN A 182 -6.44 3.50 4.38
N TRP A 183 -5.94 4.08 3.31
CA TRP A 183 -6.25 3.67 1.96
C TRP A 183 -5.01 3.06 1.30
N GLN A 184 -5.12 1.84 0.80
CA GLN A 184 -4.22 1.28 -0.19
C GLN A 184 -4.76 1.65 -1.57
N MET A 185 -4.19 2.69 -2.17
CA MET A 185 -4.65 3.16 -3.46
C MET A 185 -4.15 2.26 -4.58
N ASP A 186 -5.07 1.73 -5.37
CA ASP A 186 -4.75 1.08 -6.64
C ASP A 186 -4.82 2.09 -7.79
N CYS A 187 -3.67 2.34 -8.43
CA CYS A 187 -3.55 3.36 -9.47
C CYS A 187 -4.35 3.01 -10.74
N TYR A 188 -4.39 1.73 -11.10
CA TYR A 188 -5.15 1.26 -12.26
C TYR A 188 -6.65 1.43 -12.04
N TRP A 189 -7.17 0.93 -10.92
CA TRP A 189 -8.61 0.97 -10.66
C TRP A 189 -9.14 2.39 -10.47
N VAL A 190 -8.33 3.30 -9.93
CA VAL A 190 -8.63 4.74 -9.93
C VAL A 190 -8.74 5.26 -11.36
N ALA A 191 -7.79 4.93 -12.24
CA ALA A 191 -7.81 5.39 -13.63
C ALA A 191 -8.92 4.70 -14.45
N GLU A 192 -9.19 3.43 -14.20
CA GLU A 192 -10.30 2.68 -14.82
C GLU A 192 -11.65 3.30 -14.49
N ALA A 193 -11.82 3.83 -13.28
CA ALA A 193 -13.01 4.60 -12.88
C ALA A 193 -13.06 6.02 -13.46
N GLY A 194 -12.16 6.40 -14.35
CA GLY A 194 -12.10 7.75 -14.92
C GLY A 194 -11.52 8.81 -13.99
N GLN A 195 -10.97 8.42 -12.84
CA GLN A 195 -10.30 9.31 -11.90
C GLN A 195 -8.81 9.44 -12.23
N ARG A 196 -8.16 10.44 -11.66
CA ARG A 196 -6.73 10.69 -11.89
C ARG A 196 -5.90 10.33 -10.66
N PRO A 197 -5.04 9.28 -10.69
CA PRO A 197 -4.23 8.87 -9.53
C PRO A 197 -3.41 10.01 -8.93
N VAL A 198 -2.82 10.88 -9.77
CA VAL A 198 -2.09 12.07 -9.32
C VAL A 198 -2.99 13.02 -8.50
N ALA A 199 -4.23 13.25 -8.92
CA ALA A 199 -5.16 14.10 -8.18
C ALA A 199 -5.58 13.46 -6.85
N MET A 200 -5.78 12.14 -6.83
CA MET A 200 -6.08 11.39 -5.62
C MET A 200 -4.92 11.42 -4.61
N LEU A 201 -3.68 11.28 -5.07
CA LEU A 201 -2.50 11.46 -4.22
C LEU A 201 -2.40 12.86 -3.63
N HIS A 202 -2.73 13.91 -4.40
CA HIS A 202 -2.78 15.27 -3.87
C HIS A 202 -3.86 15.46 -2.80
N LYS A 203 -5.05 14.93 -3.05
CA LYS A 203 -6.21 15.12 -2.16
C LYS A 203 -6.14 14.27 -0.90
N TYR A 204 -5.71 13.02 -1.03
CA TYR A 204 -5.82 12.00 0.01
C TYR A 204 -4.46 11.40 0.43
N GLY A 205 -3.32 11.98 0.02
CA GLY A 205 -2.00 11.41 0.27
C GLY A 205 -1.73 11.09 1.75
N HIS A 206 -2.27 11.90 2.67
CA HIS A 206 -2.18 11.66 4.12
C HIS A 206 -2.93 10.40 4.61
N ARG A 207 -3.82 9.83 3.78
CA ARG A 207 -4.58 8.60 4.03
C ARG A 207 -3.96 7.39 3.32
N ILE A 208 -2.96 7.61 2.44
CA ILE A 208 -2.39 6.57 1.58
C ILE A 208 -1.07 6.09 2.18
N THR A 209 -1.03 4.82 2.60
CA THR A 209 0.18 4.22 3.18
C THR A 209 0.87 3.25 2.25
N THR A 210 0.13 2.64 1.34
CA THR A 210 0.62 1.68 0.37
C THR A 210 -0.04 1.91 -0.99
N LEU A 211 0.65 1.56 -2.08
CA LEU A 211 0.13 1.65 -3.45
C LEU A 211 0.16 0.29 -4.13
N HIS A 212 -0.87 0.01 -4.93
CA HIS A 212 -0.80 -0.96 -6.01
C HIS A 212 -0.43 -0.25 -7.30
N LEU A 213 0.64 -0.74 -7.90
CA LEU A 213 1.15 -0.25 -9.17
C LEU A 213 0.69 -1.21 -10.27
N LYS A 214 -0.38 -0.80 -10.95
CA LYS A 214 -0.90 -1.46 -12.16
C LYS A 214 -1.04 -0.42 -13.26
N ASP A 215 -0.55 -0.69 -14.46
CA ASP A 215 -0.68 0.25 -15.57
C ASP A 215 -1.85 -0.11 -16.49
N ARG A 216 -2.35 0.89 -17.21
CA ARG A 216 -3.57 0.81 -18.00
C ARG A 216 -3.27 1.08 -19.46
N LYS A 217 -3.65 0.15 -20.34
CA LYS A 217 -3.53 0.29 -21.80
C LYS A 217 -4.24 1.53 -22.32
N ALA A 218 -3.71 2.12 -23.37
CA ALA A 218 -4.35 3.20 -24.11
C ALA A 218 -5.63 2.72 -24.83
N GLY A 219 -6.51 3.67 -25.13
CA GLY A 219 -7.67 3.46 -26.03
C GLY A 219 -8.91 2.85 -25.36
N ALA A 220 -8.83 2.41 -24.10
CA ALA A 220 -10.00 1.90 -23.40
C ALA A 220 -10.81 3.04 -22.74
N ALA A 221 -12.13 3.00 -22.88
CA ALA A 221 -13.01 3.91 -22.14
C ALA A 221 -12.99 3.58 -20.64
N PRO A 222 -13.06 4.58 -19.74
CA PRO A 222 -13.24 4.33 -18.32
C PRO A 222 -14.55 3.59 -18.02
N SER A 223 -14.54 2.76 -16.98
CA SER A 223 -15.73 2.06 -16.50
C SER A 223 -15.72 1.96 -14.98
N VAL A 224 -16.86 2.09 -14.36
CA VAL A 224 -17.08 1.80 -12.94
C VAL A 224 -17.65 0.38 -12.71
N GLU A 225 -17.90 -0.35 -13.78
CA GLU A 225 -18.36 -1.74 -13.70
C GLU A 225 -17.16 -2.68 -13.50
N LEU A 226 -17.21 -3.48 -12.47
CA LEU A 226 -16.22 -4.53 -12.23
C LEU A 226 -16.47 -5.69 -13.19
N ASN A 227 -15.87 -5.62 -14.39
CA ASN A 227 -16.00 -6.63 -15.43
C ASN A 227 -14.63 -7.17 -15.85
N ALA A 228 -14.39 -8.44 -15.60
CA ALA A 228 -13.13 -9.11 -15.97
C ALA A 228 -12.82 -9.07 -17.48
N LYS A 229 -13.83 -9.00 -18.34
CA LYS A 229 -13.64 -8.93 -19.80
C LYS A 229 -13.17 -7.56 -20.30
N SER A 230 -13.35 -6.51 -19.53
CA SER A 230 -12.94 -5.14 -19.87
C SER A 230 -11.64 -4.68 -19.16
N GLN A 231 -10.89 -5.61 -18.59
CA GLN A 231 -9.63 -5.29 -17.91
C GLN A 231 -8.52 -4.99 -18.94
N HIS A 232 -7.86 -3.84 -18.76
CA HIS A 232 -6.86 -3.32 -19.69
C HIS A 232 -5.50 -3.21 -19.01
N PHE A 233 -5.09 -4.24 -18.29
CA PHE A 233 -3.80 -4.27 -17.63
C PHE A 233 -2.64 -4.34 -18.62
N THR A 234 -1.55 -3.66 -18.26
CA THR A 234 -0.26 -3.81 -18.91
C THR A 234 0.86 -3.61 -17.88
N GLU A 235 2.09 -3.89 -18.27
CA GLU A 235 3.28 -3.68 -17.45
C GLU A 235 3.48 -2.19 -17.17
N ILE A 236 4.02 -1.88 -16.00
CA ILE A 236 4.33 -0.51 -15.59
C ILE A 236 5.19 0.19 -16.65
N GLY A 237 4.77 1.38 -17.08
CA GLY A 237 5.46 2.18 -18.09
C GLY A 237 5.09 1.87 -19.54
N ASN A 238 4.32 0.80 -19.77
CA ASN A 238 3.79 0.47 -21.11
C ASN A 238 2.36 1.01 -21.33
N GLY A 239 1.77 1.61 -20.30
CA GLY A 239 0.41 2.14 -20.32
C GLY A 239 0.35 3.66 -20.37
N THR A 240 -0.70 4.20 -19.77
CA THR A 240 -1.06 5.63 -19.86
C THR A 240 -0.86 6.41 -18.57
N LEU A 241 -0.50 5.76 -17.46
CA LEU A 241 -0.37 6.43 -16.18
C LEU A 241 0.95 7.23 -16.09
N ASP A 242 0.87 8.44 -15.53
CA ASP A 242 2.05 9.31 -15.33
C ASP A 242 2.87 8.83 -14.11
N TRP A 243 3.58 7.72 -14.28
CA TRP A 243 4.35 7.08 -13.21
C TRP A 243 5.38 8.01 -12.58
N LYS A 244 6.01 8.88 -13.37
CA LYS A 244 7.00 9.83 -12.84
C LYS A 244 6.38 10.77 -11.81
N LYS A 245 5.16 11.26 -12.06
CA LYS A 245 4.45 12.10 -11.08
C LYS A 245 3.89 11.28 -9.92
N ILE A 246 3.34 10.08 -10.19
CA ILE A 246 2.79 9.20 -9.15
C ILE A 246 3.89 8.84 -8.15
N LEU A 247 5.04 8.34 -8.59
CA LEU A 247 6.14 7.92 -7.72
C LEU A 247 6.71 9.08 -6.89
N ARG A 248 6.92 10.25 -7.52
CA ARG A 248 7.39 11.45 -6.81
C ARG A 248 6.41 11.91 -5.72
N LEU A 249 5.11 11.88 -6.00
CA LEU A 249 4.10 12.26 -5.02
C LEU A 249 3.98 11.21 -3.92
N ALA A 250 4.03 9.93 -4.26
CA ALA A 250 4.02 8.85 -3.28
C ALA A 250 5.16 8.99 -2.26
N GLU A 251 6.37 9.26 -2.73
CA GLU A 251 7.52 9.54 -1.88
C GLU A 251 7.28 10.77 -0.99
N LYS A 252 6.84 11.89 -1.57
CA LYS A 252 6.55 13.13 -0.86
C LYS A 252 5.47 12.95 0.23
N GLN A 253 4.44 12.15 -0.04
CA GLN A 253 3.36 11.84 0.89
C GLN A 253 3.74 10.78 1.93
N GLY A 254 4.91 10.17 1.83
CA GLY A 254 5.39 9.19 2.79
C GLY A 254 4.78 7.80 2.63
N VAL A 255 4.37 7.43 1.41
CA VAL A 255 3.97 6.06 1.07
C VAL A 255 5.09 5.10 1.48
N ARG A 256 4.74 4.00 2.15
CA ARG A 256 5.72 3.10 2.78
C ARG A 256 6.08 1.89 1.93
N TYR A 257 5.13 1.41 1.13
CA TYR A 257 5.30 0.24 0.28
C TYR A 257 4.53 0.40 -1.03
N MET A 258 5.11 -0.14 -2.09
CA MET A 258 4.51 -0.15 -3.42
C MET A 258 4.56 -1.58 -3.97
N PHE A 259 3.42 -2.12 -4.39
CA PHE A 259 3.30 -3.49 -4.89
C PHE A 259 2.88 -3.48 -6.36
N VAL A 260 3.72 -4.05 -7.21
CA VAL A 260 3.36 -4.30 -8.60
C VAL A 260 2.34 -5.43 -8.67
N GLU A 261 1.29 -5.22 -9.44
CA GLU A 261 0.24 -6.21 -9.66
C GLU A 261 -0.34 -6.13 -11.08
N GLN A 262 -0.76 -7.27 -11.58
CA GLN A 262 -1.68 -7.42 -12.73
C GLN A 262 -2.62 -8.59 -12.43
N ASP A 263 -3.94 -8.37 -12.48
CA ASP A 263 -4.92 -9.42 -12.22
C ASP A 263 -4.90 -10.49 -13.31
N THR A 264 -4.59 -10.05 -14.53
CA THR A 264 -4.32 -10.89 -15.71
C THR A 264 -3.12 -10.34 -16.49
N THR A 265 -2.34 -11.23 -17.09
CA THR A 265 -1.17 -10.89 -17.91
C THR A 265 -1.32 -11.53 -19.30
N GLU A 266 -0.87 -10.83 -20.34
CA GLU A 266 -0.86 -11.36 -21.73
C GLU A 266 0.34 -12.27 -21.98
N ARG A 267 1.37 -12.16 -21.16
CA ARG A 267 2.59 -12.98 -21.20
C ARG A 267 2.77 -13.73 -19.90
N PRO A 268 3.76 -14.63 -19.78
CA PRO A 268 4.05 -15.29 -18.50
C PRO A 268 4.19 -14.26 -17.36
N PRO A 269 3.50 -14.43 -16.21
CA PRO A 269 3.47 -13.40 -15.15
C PRO A 269 4.85 -12.99 -14.63
N ILE A 270 5.80 -13.91 -14.55
CA ILE A 270 7.19 -13.61 -14.13
C ILE A 270 7.89 -12.68 -15.14
N GLU A 271 7.63 -12.84 -16.44
CA GLU A 271 8.15 -11.94 -17.48
C GLU A 271 7.52 -10.53 -17.35
N SER A 272 6.20 -10.44 -17.15
CA SER A 272 5.52 -9.17 -16.89
C SER A 272 6.07 -8.45 -15.65
N LEU A 273 6.37 -9.20 -14.57
CA LEU A 273 7.00 -8.64 -13.37
C LEU A 273 8.41 -8.13 -13.64
N GLN A 274 9.21 -8.83 -14.48
CA GLN A 274 10.55 -8.37 -14.87
C GLN A 274 10.47 -7.05 -15.64
N ILE A 275 9.60 -6.95 -16.65
CA ILE A 275 9.40 -5.73 -17.45
C ILE A 275 8.98 -4.57 -16.56
N SER A 276 8.00 -4.79 -15.68
CA SER A 276 7.52 -3.77 -14.74
C SER A 276 8.63 -3.29 -13.81
N TYR A 277 9.47 -4.21 -13.30
CA TYR A 277 10.61 -3.88 -12.46
C TYR A 277 11.64 -3.02 -13.19
N ASP A 278 12.05 -3.43 -14.40
CA ASP A 278 13.06 -2.72 -15.19
C ASP A 278 12.60 -1.31 -15.55
N ASN A 279 11.32 -1.13 -15.91
CA ASN A 279 10.73 0.17 -16.17
C ASN A 279 10.66 1.04 -14.91
N LEU A 280 10.30 0.47 -13.75
CA LEU A 280 10.30 1.20 -12.47
C LEU A 280 11.72 1.66 -12.08
N GLN A 281 12.75 0.82 -12.29
CA GLN A 281 14.13 1.23 -12.02
C GLN A 281 14.54 2.44 -12.84
N LYS A 282 14.17 2.50 -14.15
CA LYS A 282 14.42 3.66 -15.02
C LYS A 282 13.64 4.92 -14.59
N LEU A 283 12.46 4.76 -14.00
CA LEU A 283 11.63 5.87 -13.54
C LEU A 283 12.08 6.43 -12.17
N LEU A 284 12.79 5.63 -11.39
CA LEU A 284 13.30 5.97 -10.05
C LEU A 284 14.76 6.46 -10.09
N SER A 285 15.49 6.20 -11.18
CA SER A 285 16.82 6.76 -11.46
C SER A 285 16.74 8.20 -11.91
#